data_769d40d32d37b39330b70a5892b2a5f7
#
_entry.id   769d40d32d37b39330b70a5892b2a5f7
#
_cell.length_a   1.000
_cell.length_b   1.000
_cell.length_c   1.000
_cell.angle_alpha   90.00
_cell.angle_beta   90.00
_cell.angle_gamma   90.00
#
_symmetry.space_group_name_H-M   'P 1'
#
loop_
_entity.id
_entity.type
_entity.pdbx_description
1 polymer ?
#
loop_
_entity_poly.entity_id
_entity_poly.type
_entity_poly.pdbx_seq_one_letter_code
_entity_poly.pdbx_strand_id
1 'polypeptide(L)'
;SMAGSYAFWEMIKSGELNDPVTGKTISPKDISLMVNIDQIGSSLSPLTKGRNDYMIMLGNHSLKPAERELLSYCNRSTGLHMDLDFTYYGSKNFTELFYRLSDQRVFVDNKVPAVFFTSGITMNTNKTYDSLSSIDIPILKKRIYLIYHWIDRMI
;
A
#
# COMPACT_ATOMS: atom_id res chain seq x y z
N SER A 1 -2.94 9.00 11.69
CA SER A 1 -2.13 10.24 11.68
C SER A 1 -0.89 10.03 10.84
N MET A 2 -0.62 10.88 9.87
CA MET A 2 0.59 10.84 9.02
C MET A 2 1.85 11.43 9.70
N ALA A 3 1.81 11.69 10.99
CA ALA A 3 2.92 12.34 11.70
C ALA A 3 4.25 11.57 11.59
N GLY A 4 4.18 10.23 11.64
CA GLY A 4 5.37 9.38 11.52
C GLY A 4 6.03 9.46 10.15
N SER A 5 5.25 9.42 9.07
CA SER A 5 5.79 9.52 7.71
C SER A 5 6.39 10.90 7.42
N TYR A 6 5.80 11.96 7.94
CA TYR A 6 6.38 13.31 7.86
C TYR A 6 7.67 13.42 8.68
N ALA A 7 7.70 12.92 9.92
CA ALA A 7 8.91 12.93 10.75
C ALA A 7 10.05 12.14 10.08
N PHE A 8 9.75 10.95 9.55
CA PHE A 8 10.71 10.14 8.82
C PHE A 8 11.26 10.88 7.59
N TRP A 9 10.40 11.56 6.83
CA TRP A 9 10.81 12.34 5.67
C TRP A 9 11.74 13.52 6.05
N GLU A 10 11.44 14.22 7.14
CA GLU A 10 12.31 15.30 7.63
C GLU A 10 13.69 14.77 8.07
N MET A 11 13.75 13.61 8.74
CA MET A 11 15.03 12.98 9.10
C MET A 11 15.88 12.62 7.87
N ILE A 12 15.25 12.15 6.78
CA ILE A 12 15.96 11.90 5.52
C ILE A 12 16.49 13.20 4.94
N LYS A 13 15.69 14.26 4.94
CA LYS A 13 16.10 15.58 4.39
C LYS A 13 17.21 16.24 5.18
N SER A 14 17.17 16.11 6.51
CA SER A 14 18.20 16.69 7.40
C SER A 14 19.51 15.88 7.42
N GLY A 15 19.52 14.67 6.83
CA GLY A 15 20.69 13.79 6.87
C GLY A 15 20.91 13.10 8.22
N GLU A 16 19.87 13.04 9.04
CA GLU A 16 19.94 12.37 10.36
C GLU A 16 19.80 10.85 10.26
N LEU A 17 19.29 10.34 9.13
CA LEU A 17 19.09 8.91 8.95
C LEU A 17 20.29 8.27 8.26
N ASN A 18 20.87 7.25 8.92
CA ASN A 18 21.99 6.48 8.37
C ASN A 18 21.57 5.03 8.16
N ASP A 19 22.08 4.43 7.09
CA ASP A 19 21.99 3.00 6.85
C ASP A 19 22.71 2.24 7.99
N PRO A 20 22.03 1.34 8.71
CA PRO A 20 22.59 0.67 9.88
C PRO A 20 23.71 -0.33 9.54
N VAL A 21 23.81 -0.76 8.27
CA VAL A 21 24.82 -1.72 7.82
C VAL A 21 26.06 -1.01 7.30
N THR A 22 25.87 0.00 6.47
CA THR A 22 26.98 0.70 5.79
C THR A 22 27.40 1.98 6.49
N GLY A 23 26.60 2.51 7.42
CA GLY A 23 26.80 3.81 8.06
C GLY A 23 26.57 5.01 7.14
N LYS A 24 26.22 4.77 5.86
CA LYS A 24 26.02 5.84 4.89
C LYS A 24 24.74 6.62 5.21
N THR A 25 24.83 7.95 5.15
CA THR A 25 23.65 8.82 5.29
C THR A 25 22.68 8.57 4.15
N ILE A 26 21.43 8.32 4.50
CA ILE A 26 20.31 8.14 3.54
C ILE A 26 19.76 9.52 3.16
N SER A 27 19.65 9.76 1.88
CA SER A 27 19.09 10.98 1.31
C SER A 27 17.78 10.70 0.55
N PRO A 28 16.97 11.72 0.23
CA PRO A 28 15.77 11.54 -0.58
C PRO A 28 15.98 10.80 -1.91
N LYS A 29 17.19 10.89 -2.49
CA LYS A 29 17.54 10.22 -3.76
C LYS A 29 17.78 8.72 -3.62
N ASP A 30 18.02 8.27 -2.41
CA ASP A 30 18.24 6.85 -2.11
C ASP A 30 16.91 6.10 -1.91
N ILE A 31 15.77 6.81 -1.86
CA ILE A 31 14.42 6.23 -1.75
C ILE A 31 13.86 5.99 -3.15
N SER A 32 13.86 4.76 -3.59
CA SER A 32 13.37 4.38 -4.92
C SER A 32 11.86 4.16 -4.98
N LEU A 33 11.26 3.70 -3.87
CA LEU A 33 9.85 3.37 -3.77
C LEU A 33 9.38 3.42 -2.32
N MET A 34 8.20 3.97 -2.09
CA MET A 34 7.49 3.85 -0.82
C MET A 34 6.32 2.87 -0.97
N VAL A 35 6.24 1.90 -0.08
CA VAL A 35 5.14 0.93 -0.03
C VAL A 35 4.36 1.15 1.26
N ASN A 36 3.11 1.60 1.13
CA ASN A 36 2.20 1.69 2.26
C ASN A 36 1.24 0.50 2.27
N ILE A 37 1.05 -0.10 3.43
CA ILE A 37 0.11 -1.22 3.66
C ILE A 37 -0.78 -0.81 4.83
N ASP A 38 -2.01 -0.42 4.52
CA ASP A 38 -2.92 0.09 5.53
C ASP A 38 -4.33 -0.50 5.34
N GLN A 39 -4.79 -1.21 6.38
CA GLN A 39 -6.06 -1.92 6.43
C GLN A 39 -6.22 -3.00 5.34
N ILE A 40 -5.43 -4.06 5.44
CA ILE A 40 -5.56 -5.23 4.56
C ILE A 40 -6.23 -6.44 5.22
N GLY A 41 -6.66 -6.33 6.49
CA GLY A 41 -7.17 -7.46 7.28
C GLY A 41 -8.66 -7.73 7.09
N SER A 42 -9.45 -6.76 6.64
CA SER A 42 -10.90 -6.90 6.54
C SER A 42 -11.38 -6.98 5.10
N SER A 43 -12.52 -7.63 4.90
CA SER A 43 -13.26 -7.67 3.63
C SER A 43 -14.66 -7.05 3.75
N LEU A 44 -14.93 -6.34 4.83
CA LEU A 44 -16.26 -5.80 5.16
C LEU A 44 -16.56 -4.44 4.50
N SER A 45 -15.81 -4.06 3.47
CA SER A 45 -16.11 -2.81 2.77
C SER A 45 -17.46 -2.90 2.06
N PRO A 46 -18.39 -1.97 2.32
CA PRO A 46 -19.75 -2.01 1.74
C PRO A 46 -19.75 -1.87 0.22
N LEU A 47 -18.67 -1.34 -0.36
CA LEU A 47 -18.58 -1.10 -1.81
C LEU A 47 -18.05 -2.30 -2.60
N THR A 48 -17.62 -3.37 -1.92
CA THR A 48 -17.12 -4.58 -2.60
C THR A 48 -18.23 -5.49 -3.11
N LYS A 49 -19.49 -5.17 -2.83
CA LYS A 49 -20.67 -5.97 -3.25
C LYS A 49 -20.57 -7.45 -2.86
N GLY A 50 -20.04 -7.72 -1.65
CA GLY A 50 -19.87 -9.07 -1.13
C GLY A 50 -18.62 -9.81 -1.63
N ARG A 51 -17.76 -9.19 -2.42
CA ARG A 51 -16.43 -9.77 -2.76
C ARG A 51 -15.53 -9.70 -1.55
N ASN A 52 -14.83 -10.77 -1.22
CA ASN A 52 -13.81 -10.81 -0.14
C ASN A 52 -12.43 -11.12 -0.67
N ASP A 53 -12.32 -11.81 -1.79
CA ASP A 53 -11.03 -12.21 -2.38
C ASP A 53 -10.52 -11.15 -3.36
N TYR A 54 -10.19 -9.99 -2.84
CA TYR A 54 -9.72 -8.84 -3.62
C TYR A 54 -8.55 -8.13 -2.93
N MET A 55 -7.80 -7.35 -3.71
CA MET A 55 -6.78 -6.41 -3.26
C MET A 55 -6.88 -5.11 -4.05
N ILE A 56 -6.83 -3.98 -3.36
CA ILE A 56 -6.72 -2.66 -3.98
C ILE A 56 -5.25 -2.22 -3.90
N MET A 57 -4.67 -1.78 -5.02
CA MET A 57 -3.37 -1.13 -5.06
C MET A 57 -3.50 0.22 -5.76
N LEU A 58 -3.43 1.31 -5.00
CA LEU A 58 -3.38 2.66 -5.56
C LEU A 58 -1.94 3.09 -5.83
N GLY A 59 -1.75 4.04 -6.74
CA GLY A 59 -0.43 4.56 -7.08
C GLY A 59 0.32 3.76 -8.15
N ASN A 60 -0.29 2.77 -8.78
CA ASN A 60 0.31 1.98 -9.86
C ASN A 60 0.87 2.87 -11.00
N HIS A 61 0.26 4.03 -11.23
CA HIS A 61 0.72 5.00 -12.24
C HIS A 61 2.08 5.64 -11.92
N SER A 62 2.52 5.64 -10.65
CA SER A 62 3.82 6.15 -10.22
C SER A 62 4.98 5.20 -10.52
N LEU A 63 4.69 3.93 -10.78
CA LEU A 63 5.66 2.90 -11.12
C LEU A 63 6.12 3.03 -12.58
N LYS A 64 7.32 2.50 -12.87
CA LYS A 64 7.81 2.37 -14.24
C LYS A 64 6.87 1.46 -15.06
N PRO A 65 6.73 1.69 -16.37
CA PRO A 65 5.82 0.89 -17.21
C PRO A 65 5.98 -0.63 -17.06
N ALA A 66 7.22 -1.13 -17.00
CA ALA A 66 7.52 -2.55 -16.84
C ALA A 66 7.10 -3.12 -15.46
N GLU A 67 7.01 -2.26 -14.45
CA GLU A 67 6.66 -2.66 -13.07
C GLU A 67 5.14 -2.70 -12.85
N ARG A 68 4.36 -1.98 -13.68
CA ARG A 68 2.91 -1.82 -13.49
C ARG A 68 2.13 -3.13 -13.58
N GLU A 69 2.60 -4.07 -14.41
CA GLU A 69 1.95 -5.37 -14.60
C GLU A 69 2.43 -6.44 -13.60
N LEU A 70 3.43 -6.11 -12.78
CA LEU A 70 4.09 -7.07 -11.92
C LEU A 70 3.15 -7.66 -10.85
N LEU A 71 2.24 -6.86 -10.28
CA LEU A 71 1.27 -7.37 -9.31
C LEU A 71 0.32 -8.39 -9.94
N SER A 72 -0.18 -8.09 -11.14
CA SER A 72 -1.03 -9.01 -11.90
C SER A 72 -0.29 -10.29 -12.28
N TYR A 73 0.99 -10.17 -12.63
CA TYR A 73 1.85 -11.32 -12.87
C TYR A 73 2.01 -12.19 -11.62
N CYS A 74 2.36 -11.60 -10.48
CA CYS A 74 2.51 -12.31 -9.20
C CYS A 74 1.22 -13.02 -8.81
N ASN A 75 0.08 -12.35 -8.93
CA ASN A 75 -1.24 -12.92 -8.63
C ASN A 75 -1.55 -14.18 -9.44
N ARG A 76 -1.20 -14.17 -10.73
CA ARG A 76 -1.39 -15.34 -11.61
C ARG A 76 -0.36 -16.43 -11.32
N SER A 77 0.93 -16.09 -11.24
CA SER A 77 2.02 -17.06 -11.11
C SER A 77 2.01 -17.80 -9.76
N THR A 78 1.45 -17.20 -8.73
CA THR A 78 1.28 -17.83 -7.40
C THR A 78 -0.04 -18.60 -7.27
N GLY A 79 -0.91 -18.55 -8.27
CA GLY A 79 -2.23 -19.22 -8.24
C GLY A 79 -3.23 -18.60 -7.26
N LEU A 80 -2.98 -17.36 -6.77
CA LEU A 80 -3.89 -16.70 -5.83
C LEU A 80 -5.20 -16.27 -6.48
N HIS A 81 -5.14 -15.81 -7.73
CA HIS A 81 -6.29 -15.38 -8.53
C HIS A 81 -7.22 -14.40 -7.81
N MET A 82 -6.64 -13.50 -7.01
CA MET A 82 -7.39 -12.45 -6.33
C MET A 82 -7.91 -11.43 -7.35
N ASP A 83 -9.04 -10.81 -7.05
CA ASP A 83 -9.57 -9.69 -7.82
C ASP A 83 -8.74 -8.43 -7.51
N LEU A 84 -7.97 -7.95 -8.49
CA LEU A 84 -7.12 -6.79 -8.34
C LEU A 84 -7.83 -5.53 -8.82
N ASP A 85 -7.86 -4.50 -7.97
CA ASP A 85 -8.39 -3.18 -8.31
C ASP A 85 -7.27 -2.13 -8.18
N PHE A 86 -7.05 -1.37 -9.23
CA PHE A 86 -6.07 -0.28 -9.27
C PHE A 86 -6.73 1.09 -9.10
N THR A 87 -8.01 1.08 -8.76
CA THR A 87 -8.81 2.26 -8.45
C THR A 87 -9.52 2.06 -7.12
N TYR A 88 -9.93 3.15 -6.50
CA TYR A 88 -10.77 3.06 -5.32
C TYR A 88 -12.23 2.96 -5.77
N TYR A 89 -12.73 1.71 -5.86
CA TYR A 89 -14.10 1.36 -6.28
C TYR A 89 -14.48 1.88 -7.68
N GLY A 90 -13.55 1.90 -8.63
CA GLY A 90 -13.80 2.35 -10.00
C GLY A 90 -13.93 3.86 -10.16
N SER A 91 -13.79 4.64 -9.10
CA SER A 91 -13.90 6.10 -9.13
C SER A 91 -12.53 6.78 -9.18
N LYS A 92 -12.27 7.53 -10.26
CA LYS A 92 -11.03 8.29 -10.39
C LYS A 92 -10.87 9.34 -9.28
N ASN A 93 -11.92 10.05 -8.94
CA ASN A 93 -11.87 11.09 -7.91
C ASN A 93 -11.61 10.52 -6.52
N PHE A 94 -12.27 9.40 -6.17
CA PHE A 94 -12.00 8.71 -4.92
C PHE A 94 -10.60 8.09 -4.89
N THR A 95 -10.11 7.57 -6.00
CA THR A 95 -8.75 7.04 -6.11
C THR A 95 -7.72 8.11 -5.75
N GLU A 96 -7.79 9.29 -6.36
CA GLU A 96 -6.89 10.40 -6.08
C GLU A 96 -7.01 10.89 -4.63
N LEU A 97 -8.25 11.00 -4.11
CA LEU A 97 -8.49 11.41 -2.74
C LEU A 97 -7.84 10.44 -1.75
N PHE A 98 -8.16 9.14 -1.84
CA PHE A 98 -7.65 8.14 -0.90
C PHE A 98 -6.15 7.90 -1.06
N TYR A 99 -5.61 8.04 -2.26
CA TYR A 99 -4.16 7.97 -2.49
C TYR A 99 -3.40 9.09 -1.76
N ARG A 100 -4.05 10.19 -1.41
CA ARG A 100 -3.45 11.33 -0.69
C ARG A 100 -3.82 11.41 0.80
N LEU A 101 -4.57 10.45 1.34
CA LEU A 101 -5.06 10.49 2.72
C LEU A 101 -4.26 9.63 3.71
N SER A 102 -3.18 8.94 3.29
CA SER A 102 -2.39 8.09 4.16
C SER A 102 -0.89 8.37 4.03
N ASP A 103 -0.06 7.57 4.67
CA ASP A 103 1.36 7.81 4.90
C ASP A 103 2.22 7.98 3.63
N GLN A 104 1.78 7.46 2.49
CA GLN A 104 2.47 7.68 1.21
C GLN A 104 2.44 9.13 0.73
N ARG A 105 1.55 9.98 1.27
CA ARG A 105 1.34 11.35 0.79
C ARG A 105 2.63 12.17 0.75
N VAL A 106 3.41 12.17 1.83
CA VAL A 106 4.65 12.97 1.90
C VAL A 106 5.65 12.55 0.83
N PHE A 107 5.71 11.27 0.48
CA PHE A 107 6.58 10.75 -0.58
C PHE A 107 6.09 11.16 -1.95
N VAL A 108 4.79 11.03 -2.22
CA VAL A 108 4.15 11.48 -3.47
C VAL A 108 4.34 12.96 -3.71
N ASP A 109 4.13 13.80 -2.69
CA ASP A 109 4.30 15.26 -2.77
C ASP A 109 5.75 15.64 -3.07
N ASN A 110 6.72 14.77 -2.69
CA ASN A 110 8.15 14.93 -2.97
C ASN A 110 8.61 14.10 -4.19
N LYS A 111 7.70 13.63 -5.04
CA LYS A 111 7.97 12.94 -6.30
C LYS A 111 8.68 11.59 -6.15
N VAL A 112 8.61 10.98 -4.99
CA VAL A 112 9.03 9.59 -4.79
C VAL A 112 7.88 8.68 -5.25
N PRO A 113 8.13 7.69 -6.11
CA PRO A 113 7.13 6.69 -6.45
C PRO A 113 6.57 6.03 -5.19
N ALA A 114 5.26 5.89 -5.12
CA ALA A 114 4.63 5.28 -3.97
C ALA A 114 3.43 4.44 -4.37
N VAL A 115 3.22 3.33 -3.68
CA VAL A 115 2.03 2.49 -3.82
C VAL A 115 1.34 2.31 -2.47
N PHE A 116 0.04 2.13 -2.53
CA PHE A 116 -0.80 1.96 -1.36
C PHE A 116 -1.66 0.71 -1.51
N PHE A 117 -1.35 -0.33 -0.73
CA PHE A 117 -2.14 -1.55 -0.62
C PHE A 117 -3.19 -1.40 0.46
N THR A 118 -4.44 -1.69 0.12
CA THR A 118 -5.56 -1.59 1.07
C THR A 118 -6.68 -2.57 0.70
N SER A 119 -7.52 -2.89 1.65
CA SER A 119 -8.82 -3.52 1.43
C SER A 119 -9.98 -2.50 1.47
N GLY A 120 -9.65 -1.22 1.56
CA GLY A 120 -10.60 -0.15 1.73
C GLY A 120 -10.99 0.07 3.19
N ILE A 121 -11.76 1.13 3.43
CA ILE A 121 -12.31 1.43 4.75
C ILE A 121 -13.57 0.60 5.01
N THR A 122 -13.75 0.19 6.26
CA THR A 122 -14.96 -0.49 6.73
C THR A 122 -15.80 0.45 7.59
N MET A 123 -17.02 0.04 7.90
CA MET A 123 -17.85 0.78 8.87
C MET A 123 -17.25 0.79 10.28
N ASN A 124 -16.34 -0.14 10.58
CA ASN A 124 -15.70 -0.28 11.88
C ASN A 124 -14.39 0.53 11.99
N THR A 125 -13.83 0.96 10.87
CA THR A 125 -12.56 1.68 10.80
C THR A 125 -12.55 2.88 11.77
N ASN A 126 -11.54 2.92 12.66
CA ASN A 126 -11.37 3.95 13.68
C ASN A 126 -12.54 4.05 14.69
N LYS A 127 -13.29 2.97 14.91
CA LYS A 127 -14.37 2.91 15.90
C LYS A 127 -13.97 2.02 17.09
N THR A 128 -14.66 2.19 18.21
CA THR A 128 -14.42 1.41 19.43
C THR A 128 -14.74 -0.08 19.28
N TYR A 129 -15.54 -0.45 18.30
CA TYR A 129 -15.89 -1.83 17.95
C TYR A 129 -15.07 -2.42 16.79
N ASP A 130 -14.01 -1.72 16.37
CA ASP A 130 -13.00 -2.28 15.46
C ASP A 130 -12.15 -3.29 16.24
N SER A 131 -12.45 -4.54 16.04
CA SER A 131 -11.94 -5.67 16.83
C SER A 131 -11.35 -6.77 15.97
N LEU A 132 -10.65 -7.71 16.59
CA LEU A 132 -10.04 -8.86 15.91
C LEU A 132 -11.05 -9.70 15.12
N SER A 133 -12.32 -9.70 15.52
CA SER A 133 -13.38 -10.41 14.81
C SER A 133 -13.69 -9.85 13.41
N SER A 134 -13.24 -8.64 13.11
CA SER A 134 -13.35 -8.03 11.78
C SER A 134 -12.27 -8.50 10.80
N ILE A 135 -11.27 -9.25 11.27
CA ILE A 135 -10.16 -9.74 10.45
C ILE A 135 -10.52 -11.07 9.80
N ASP A 136 -10.45 -11.11 8.48
CA ASP A 136 -10.54 -12.33 7.68
C ASP A 136 -9.13 -12.92 7.51
N ILE A 137 -8.77 -13.87 8.39
CA ILE A 137 -7.42 -14.44 8.42
C ILE A 137 -7.04 -15.15 7.11
N PRO A 138 -7.89 -15.98 6.48
CA PRO A 138 -7.59 -16.59 5.19
C PRO A 138 -7.26 -15.55 4.10
N ILE A 139 -8.06 -14.50 3.99
CA ILE A 139 -7.85 -13.45 2.99
C ILE A 139 -6.65 -12.59 3.33
N LEU A 140 -6.44 -12.26 4.61
CA LEU A 140 -5.24 -11.54 5.06
C LEU A 140 -3.96 -12.28 4.65
N LYS A 141 -3.91 -13.61 4.83
CA LYS A 141 -2.77 -14.44 4.41
C LYS A 141 -2.52 -14.35 2.90
N LYS A 142 -3.56 -14.43 2.07
CA LYS A 142 -3.44 -14.27 0.61
C LYS A 142 -2.87 -12.91 0.24
N ARG A 143 -3.37 -11.82 0.86
CA ARG A 143 -2.91 -10.46 0.62
C ARG A 143 -1.45 -10.27 1.00
N ILE A 144 -1.04 -10.74 2.19
CA ILE A 144 0.35 -10.71 2.62
C ILE A 144 1.25 -11.48 1.64
N TYR A 145 0.83 -12.68 1.24
CA TYR A 145 1.58 -13.51 0.31
C TYR A 145 1.75 -12.83 -1.05
N LEU A 146 0.70 -12.21 -1.58
CA LEU A 146 0.75 -11.46 -2.82
C LEU A 146 1.70 -10.26 -2.73
N ILE A 147 1.58 -9.45 -1.67
CA ILE A 147 2.43 -8.27 -1.45
C ILE A 147 3.89 -8.70 -1.30
N TYR A 148 4.16 -9.77 -0.53
CA TYR A 148 5.50 -10.30 -0.36
C TYR A 148 6.15 -10.67 -1.70
N HIS A 149 5.46 -11.47 -2.52
CA HIS A 149 5.99 -11.85 -3.83
C HIS A 149 6.15 -10.68 -4.80
N TRP A 150 5.30 -9.68 -4.68
CA TRP A 150 5.45 -8.46 -5.46
C TRP A 150 6.67 -7.66 -5.02
N ILE A 151 6.88 -7.45 -3.71
CA ILE A 151 8.06 -6.74 -3.17
C ILE A 151 9.34 -7.49 -3.56
N ASP A 152 9.38 -8.81 -3.37
CA ASP A 152 10.54 -9.66 -3.71
C ASP A 152 10.98 -9.53 -5.18
N ARG A 153 10.05 -9.20 -6.08
CA ARG A 153 10.35 -8.98 -7.50
C ARG A 153 10.63 -7.53 -7.88
N MET A 154 10.31 -6.58 -6.98
CA MET A 154 10.58 -5.16 -7.17
C MET A 154 12.03 -4.79 -6.77
N ILE A 155 12.64 -5.59 -5.90
CA ILE A 155 14.02 -5.44 -5.42
C ILE A 155 14.98 -6.17 -6.35
#